data_1b6b1c75f1a2b2775b6f28fbc0198767
#
_entry.id   1b6b1c75f1a2b2775b6f28fbc0198767
#
_cell.length_a   1.000
_cell.length_b   1.000
_cell.length_c   1.000
_cell.angle_alpha   90.00
_cell.angle_beta   90.00
_cell.angle_gamma   90.00
#
_symmetry.space_group_name_H-M   'P 1'
#
loop_
_entity.id
_entity.type
_entity.pdbx_description
1 polymer ?
#
loop_
_entity_poly.entity_id
_entity_poly.type
_entity_poly.pdbx_seq_one_letter_code
_entity_poly.pdbx_strand_id
1 'polypeptide(L)'
;MKYARLLSLLIACCTLPAQAADAPTASKPLAVVNGEAIPGMYANFIRQNRIKRNMPPESLTDDAIKDGAVTATLLAQEAVKKGLDKEPSVAAALEFQKMELLGRAALENYLRAHPLKEETIKAEYDNAKAKAGDEEYRARHILVNSEKEARDLIAKLTARKKANFEELAKKHSKDTSAGNGGDLGWVLPANLVPEFAQAMVGLKKGEVTKNPVQTRFGWHVIRLEETRKLDFPDYDKIKDRIASQLQQQEIGKLVKELASTAKVE
;
A
#
# COMPACT_ATOMS: atom_id res chain seq x y z
N MET A 1 71.65 6.34 -20.77
CA MET A 1 72.34 7.55 -20.19
C MET A 1 71.30 8.42 -19.49
N LYS A 2 71.59 8.67 -18.18
CA LYS A 2 71.27 9.89 -17.43
C LYS A 2 69.80 10.01 -16.94
N TYR A 3 69.63 9.95 -15.76
CA TYR A 3 69.75 10.47 -14.44
C TYR A 3 68.49 10.34 -13.64
N ALA A 4 68.67 9.63 -12.55
CA ALA A 4 67.87 9.65 -11.36
C ALA A 4 67.74 11.08 -10.80
N ARG A 5 66.58 11.40 -10.26
CA ARG A 5 66.43 12.28 -9.12
C ARG A 5 65.36 11.75 -8.20
N LEU A 6 65.82 11.25 -7.07
CA LEU A 6 65.03 11.03 -5.87
C LEU A 6 64.36 12.35 -5.44
N LEU A 7 63.06 12.33 -5.22
CA LEU A 7 62.43 13.34 -4.41
C LEU A 7 61.68 12.59 -3.26
N SER A 8 62.32 12.61 -2.10
CA SER A 8 61.77 12.11 -0.85
C SER A 8 60.62 13.04 -0.44
N LEU A 9 59.38 12.58 -0.55
CA LEU A 9 58.27 13.26 0.05
C LEU A 9 57.96 12.58 1.38
N LEU A 10 58.28 13.27 2.47
CA LEU A 10 57.86 12.96 3.83
C LEU A 10 56.36 12.98 3.90
N ILE A 11 55.72 11.79 3.96
CA ILE A 11 54.35 11.65 4.33
C ILE A 11 54.26 11.79 5.85
N ALA A 12 53.86 12.97 6.29
CA ALA A 12 53.45 13.19 7.66
C ALA A 12 52.19 12.38 7.91
N CYS A 13 52.36 11.29 8.66
CA CYS A 13 51.25 10.44 9.10
C CYS A 13 50.49 11.22 10.19
N CYS A 14 49.48 12.03 9.78
CA CYS A 14 48.50 12.55 10.70
C CYS A 14 47.57 11.38 11.09
N THR A 15 47.91 10.72 12.22
CA THR A 15 47.00 9.84 12.93
C THR A 15 45.89 10.70 13.50
N LEU A 16 44.78 10.81 12.77
CA LEU A 16 43.50 11.22 13.37
C LEU A 16 43.15 10.15 14.41
N PRO A 17 42.82 10.53 15.65
CA PRO A 17 42.24 9.56 16.57
C PRO A 17 40.93 9.07 15.97
N ALA A 18 40.83 7.79 15.70
CA ALA A 18 39.57 7.14 15.49
C ALA A 18 38.67 7.44 16.68
N GLN A 19 37.76 8.37 16.56
CA GLN A 19 36.65 8.47 17.48
C GLN A 19 35.91 7.14 17.38
N ALA A 20 36.14 6.30 18.38
CA ALA A 20 35.32 5.15 18.62
C ALA A 20 33.88 5.70 18.72
N ALA A 21 33.03 5.33 17.78
CA ALA A 21 31.60 5.53 17.92
C ALA A 21 31.24 4.95 19.29
N ASP A 22 30.72 5.79 20.20
CA ASP A 22 30.26 5.36 21.50
C ASP A 22 29.38 4.14 21.33
N ALA A 23 29.91 2.98 21.71
CA ALA A 23 29.10 1.80 21.88
C ALA A 23 27.97 2.19 22.86
N PRO A 24 26.72 1.84 22.62
CA PRO A 24 25.60 2.20 23.48
C PRO A 24 26.01 1.80 24.90
N THR A 25 26.02 2.77 25.81
CA THR A 25 26.41 2.61 27.24
C THR A 25 25.82 1.30 27.72
N ALA A 26 26.70 0.36 28.10
CA ALA A 26 26.32 -1.00 28.44
C ALA A 26 25.32 -0.93 29.62
N SER A 27 24.03 -1.01 29.30
CA SER A 27 22.99 -1.11 30.32
C SER A 27 23.32 -2.33 31.18
N LYS A 28 23.15 -2.18 32.49
CA LYS A 28 23.37 -3.29 33.44
C LYS A 28 22.71 -4.57 32.89
N PRO A 29 23.41 -5.69 32.82
CA PRO A 29 22.83 -6.93 32.32
C PRO A 29 21.58 -7.31 33.12
N LEU A 30 20.57 -7.84 32.44
CA LEU A 30 19.34 -8.32 33.08
C LEU A 30 19.63 -9.51 34.01
N ALA A 31 20.52 -10.40 33.60
CA ALA A 31 21.05 -11.52 34.36
C ALA A 31 22.35 -12.01 33.71
N VAL A 32 23.06 -12.93 34.41
CA VAL A 32 24.20 -13.70 33.87
C VAL A 32 23.86 -15.19 34.01
N VAL A 33 23.95 -15.94 32.92
CA VAL A 33 23.62 -17.37 32.86
C VAL A 33 24.82 -18.12 32.30
N ASN A 34 25.43 -19.03 33.10
CA ASN A 34 26.59 -19.79 32.68
C ASN A 34 27.76 -18.92 32.16
N GLY A 35 27.94 -17.73 32.75
CA GLY A 35 28.97 -16.76 32.34
C GLY A 35 28.56 -15.85 31.17
N GLU A 36 27.46 -16.07 30.55
CA GLU A 36 26.90 -15.24 29.45
C GLU A 36 25.95 -14.19 30.02
N ALA A 37 26.20 -12.93 29.71
CA ALA A 37 25.35 -11.82 30.13
C ALA A 37 24.13 -11.66 29.21
N ILE A 38 22.94 -11.65 29.80
CA ILE A 38 21.68 -11.30 29.07
C ILE A 38 21.61 -9.76 29.02
N PRO A 39 21.62 -9.13 27.83
CA PRO A 39 21.57 -7.69 27.71
C PRO A 39 20.34 -7.08 28.39
N GLY A 40 20.53 -6.00 29.17
CA GLY A 40 19.41 -5.33 29.85
C GLY A 40 18.30 -4.84 28.95
N MET A 41 18.63 -4.49 27.71
CA MET A 41 17.64 -4.08 26.67
C MET A 41 16.61 -5.17 26.36
N TYR A 42 16.92 -6.45 26.61
CA TYR A 42 15.97 -7.55 26.37
C TYR A 42 14.74 -7.46 27.26
N ALA A 43 14.84 -6.83 28.44
CA ALA A 43 13.69 -6.64 29.31
C ALA A 43 12.57 -5.88 28.62
N ASN A 44 12.88 -4.77 27.94
CA ASN A 44 11.91 -3.99 27.20
C ASN A 44 11.36 -4.77 26.00
N PHE A 45 12.18 -5.48 25.25
CA PHE A 45 11.76 -6.32 24.14
C PHE A 45 10.79 -7.42 24.59
N ILE A 46 11.11 -8.14 25.66
CA ILE A 46 10.24 -9.18 26.21
C ILE A 46 8.92 -8.58 26.70
N ARG A 47 8.96 -7.45 27.43
CA ARG A 47 7.76 -6.76 27.92
C ARG A 47 6.84 -6.36 26.76
N GLN A 48 7.37 -5.71 25.74
CA GLN A 48 6.59 -5.30 24.57
C GLN A 48 5.96 -6.50 23.82
N ASN A 49 6.70 -7.59 23.68
CA ASN A 49 6.15 -8.81 23.07
C ASN A 49 5.02 -9.44 23.91
N ARG A 50 5.15 -9.44 25.24
CA ARG A 50 4.10 -9.95 26.13
C ARG A 50 2.86 -9.08 26.09
N ILE A 51 3.00 -7.75 26.06
CA ILE A 51 1.91 -6.79 25.88
C ILE A 51 1.18 -7.05 24.55
N LYS A 52 1.93 -7.16 23.44
CA LYS A 52 1.34 -7.45 22.10
C LYS A 52 0.57 -8.77 22.05
N ARG A 53 0.93 -9.73 22.89
CA ARG A 53 0.27 -11.04 23.02
C ARG A 53 -0.86 -11.06 24.06
N ASN A 54 -1.24 -9.90 24.62
CA ASN A 54 -2.22 -9.76 25.68
C ASN A 54 -1.97 -10.68 26.86
N MET A 55 -0.67 -10.86 27.26
CA MET A 55 -0.33 -11.68 28.40
C MET A 55 -0.76 -10.99 29.70
N PRO A 56 -1.08 -11.76 30.77
CA PRO A 56 -1.61 -11.21 32.00
C PRO A 56 -0.58 -10.33 32.73
N PRO A 57 -1.06 -9.32 33.52
CA PRO A 57 -0.19 -8.30 34.16
C PRO A 57 0.94 -8.87 35.02
N GLU A 58 0.71 -9.98 35.70
CA GLU A 58 1.71 -10.67 36.51
C GLU A 58 2.94 -11.13 35.70
N SER A 59 2.75 -11.37 34.41
CA SER A 59 3.84 -11.73 33.49
C SER A 59 4.70 -10.54 33.08
N LEU A 60 4.27 -9.30 33.38
CA LEU A 60 4.94 -8.07 32.99
C LEU A 60 5.85 -7.49 34.09
N THR A 61 5.89 -8.13 35.27
CA THR A 61 6.78 -7.72 36.37
C THR A 61 8.24 -7.92 35.98
N ASP A 62 9.15 -7.16 36.58
CA ASP A 62 10.57 -7.25 36.28
C ASP A 62 11.14 -8.64 36.61
N ASP A 63 10.68 -9.26 37.70
CA ASP A 63 11.08 -10.61 38.08
C ASP A 63 10.59 -11.64 37.06
N ALA A 64 9.32 -11.59 36.65
CA ALA A 64 8.77 -12.50 35.64
C ALA A 64 9.47 -12.34 34.27
N ILE A 65 9.86 -11.13 33.91
CA ILE A 65 10.60 -10.86 32.66
C ILE A 65 12.02 -11.44 32.78
N LYS A 66 12.71 -11.23 33.91
CA LYS A 66 14.02 -11.77 34.16
C LYS A 66 14.01 -13.30 34.16
N ASP A 67 13.08 -13.94 34.87
CA ASP A 67 12.94 -15.39 34.90
C ASP A 67 12.66 -15.99 33.52
N GLY A 68 11.79 -15.33 32.75
CA GLY A 68 11.52 -15.71 31.36
C GLY A 68 12.76 -15.61 30.47
N ALA A 69 13.56 -14.56 30.63
CA ALA A 69 14.81 -14.38 29.90
C ALA A 69 15.86 -15.44 30.27
N VAL A 70 16.01 -15.73 31.59
CA VAL A 70 16.91 -16.79 32.06
C VAL A 70 16.50 -18.14 31.52
N THR A 71 15.20 -18.50 31.58
CA THR A 71 14.67 -19.76 31.05
C THR A 71 14.94 -19.90 29.55
N ALA A 72 14.66 -18.84 28.80
CA ALA A 72 14.91 -18.85 27.36
C ALA A 72 16.39 -19.02 27.01
N THR A 73 17.29 -18.36 27.78
CA THR A 73 18.73 -18.47 27.60
C THR A 73 19.22 -19.88 27.89
N LEU A 74 18.78 -20.50 29.02
CA LEU A 74 19.14 -21.90 29.34
C LEU A 74 18.71 -22.88 28.23
N LEU A 75 17.49 -22.74 27.72
CA LEU A 75 16.99 -23.59 26.63
C LEU A 75 17.78 -23.38 25.34
N ALA A 76 18.13 -22.11 25.03
CA ALA A 76 18.93 -21.80 23.86
C ALA A 76 20.34 -22.39 23.95
N GLN A 77 20.99 -22.27 25.10
CA GLN A 77 22.31 -22.87 25.33
C GLN A 77 22.29 -24.38 25.23
N GLU A 78 21.25 -25.04 25.74
CA GLU A 78 21.08 -26.50 25.59
C GLU A 78 20.84 -26.90 24.14
N ALA A 79 20.06 -26.11 23.37
CA ALA A 79 19.84 -26.34 21.96
C ALA A 79 21.14 -26.25 21.16
N VAL A 80 21.95 -25.21 21.41
CA VAL A 80 23.26 -25.05 20.74
C VAL A 80 24.21 -26.20 21.14
N LYS A 81 24.25 -26.61 22.42
CA LYS A 81 25.03 -27.75 22.86
C LYS A 81 24.66 -29.04 22.14
N LYS A 82 23.40 -29.23 21.82
CA LYS A 82 22.89 -30.37 21.05
C LYS A 82 23.02 -30.20 19.53
N GLY A 83 23.51 -29.06 19.05
CA GLY A 83 23.65 -28.77 17.63
C GLY A 83 22.33 -28.50 16.89
N LEU A 84 21.23 -28.23 17.62
CA LEU A 84 19.91 -27.97 17.02
C LEU A 84 19.88 -26.67 16.21
N ASP A 85 20.75 -25.72 16.51
CA ASP A 85 20.97 -24.49 15.74
C ASP A 85 21.46 -24.75 14.30
N LYS A 86 22.07 -25.92 14.07
CA LYS A 86 22.60 -26.37 12.78
C LYS A 86 21.61 -27.23 11.98
N GLU A 87 20.51 -27.63 12.59
CA GLU A 87 19.47 -28.35 11.87
C GLU A 87 18.92 -27.49 10.73
N PRO A 88 18.76 -28.06 9.49
CA PRO A 88 18.37 -27.26 8.31
C PRO A 88 17.10 -26.42 8.51
N SER A 89 16.11 -26.98 9.21
CA SER A 89 14.85 -26.29 9.51
C SER A 89 15.01 -25.12 10.46
N VAL A 90 15.86 -25.28 11.51
CA VAL A 90 16.12 -24.25 12.49
C VAL A 90 16.99 -23.13 11.89
N ALA A 91 18.05 -23.51 11.18
CA ALA A 91 18.93 -22.57 10.50
C ALA A 91 18.16 -21.73 9.48
N ALA A 92 17.31 -22.36 8.64
CA ALA A 92 16.45 -21.66 7.68
C ALA A 92 15.47 -20.70 8.37
N ALA A 93 14.86 -21.11 9.50
CA ALA A 93 13.94 -20.26 10.26
C ALA A 93 14.65 -19.04 10.86
N LEU A 94 15.87 -19.21 11.38
CA LEU A 94 16.68 -18.10 11.93
C LEU A 94 17.05 -17.10 10.84
N GLU A 95 17.53 -17.55 9.68
CA GLU A 95 17.87 -16.66 8.57
C GLU A 95 16.63 -15.94 8.01
N PHE A 96 15.50 -16.63 7.90
CA PHE A 96 14.25 -16.01 7.47
C PHE A 96 13.78 -14.92 8.44
N GLN A 97 13.78 -15.19 9.75
CA GLN A 97 13.42 -14.20 10.77
C GLN A 97 14.36 -12.99 10.78
N LYS A 98 15.67 -13.23 10.59
CA LYS A 98 16.65 -12.16 10.44
C LYS A 98 16.37 -11.29 9.22
N MET A 99 16.07 -11.92 8.07
CA MET A 99 15.71 -11.20 6.84
C MET A 99 14.45 -10.34 7.04
N GLU A 100 13.39 -10.88 7.63
CA GLU A 100 12.17 -10.12 7.93
C GLU A 100 12.42 -8.94 8.87
N LEU A 101 13.22 -9.16 9.93
CA LEU A 101 13.54 -8.10 10.89
C LEU A 101 14.35 -6.98 10.25
N LEU A 102 15.36 -7.33 9.46
CA LEU A 102 16.20 -6.36 8.74
C LEU A 102 15.39 -5.60 7.69
N GLY A 103 14.53 -6.29 6.94
CA GLY A 103 13.63 -5.67 5.97
C GLY A 103 12.69 -4.65 6.62
N ARG A 104 12.09 -5.01 7.76
CA ARG A 104 11.27 -4.09 8.54
C ARG A 104 12.07 -2.89 9.06
N ALA A 105 13.25 -3.12 9.61
CA ALA A 105 14.10 -2.05 10.12
C ALA A 105 14.53 -1.07 9.00
N ALA A 106 14.86 -1.59 7.81
CA ALA A 106 15.18 -0.77 6.65
C ALA A 106 14.00 0.09 6.23
N LEU A 107 12.79 -0.50 6.18
CA LEU A 107 11.57 0.21 5.85
C LEU A 107 11.23 1.30 6.88
N GLU A 108 11.29 1.00 8.18
CA GLU A 108 11.05 1.97 9.24
C GLU A 108 12.07 3.12 9.20
N ASN A 109 13.33 2.83 8.91
CA ASN A 109 14.37 3.83 8.74
C ASN A 109 14.10 4.73 7.53
N TYR A 110 13.71 4.13 6.40
CA TYR A 110 13.34 4.88 5.20
C TYR A 110 12.17 5.82 5.44
N LEU A 111 11.08 5.33 6.04
CA LEU A 111 9.90 6.13 6.33
C LEU A 111 10.17 7.26 7.35
N ARG A 112 11.08 7.03 8.29
CA ARG A 112 11.54 8.07 9.23
C ARG A 112 12.35 9.17 8.54
N ALA A 113 13.16 8.80 7.56
CA ALA A 113 13.93 9.74 6.74
C ALA A 113 13.05 10.49 5.73
N HIS A 114 11.90 9.92 5.35
CA HIS A 114 10.94 10.46 4.38
C HIS A 114 9.54 10.61 5.02
N PRO A 115 9.39 11.49 6.02
CA PRO A 115 8.12 11.66 6.71
C PRO A 115 7.07 12.22 5.75
N LEU A 116 5.89 11.63 5.78
CA LEU A 116 4.75 12.15 5.04
C LEU A 116 4.25 13.44 5.69
N LYS A 117 4.30 14.54 4.94
CA LYS A 117 3.88 15.85 5.41
C LYS A 117 2.36 16.00 5.31
N GLU A 118 1.77 16.69 6.27
CA GLU A 118 0.33 17.00 6.30
C GLU A 118 -0.13 17.71 5.02
N GLU A 119 0.70 18.62 4.48
CA GLU A 119 0.40 19.35 3.25
C GLU A 119 0.26 18.41 2.06
N THR A 120 1.05 17.31 2.02
CA THR A 120 0.97 16.30 0.95
C THR A 120 -0.32 15.50 1.04
N ILE A 121 -0.74 15.14 2.26
CA ILE A 121 -2.01 14.43 2.50
C ILE A 121 -3.19 15.31 2.09
N LYS A 122 -3.15 16.59 2.46
CA LYS A 122 -4.19 17.55 2.12
C LYS A 122 -4.26 17.82 0.61
N ALA A 123 -3.11 17.96 -0.04
CA ALA A 123 -3.05 18.13 -1.49
C ALA A 123 -3.66 16.92 -2.24
N GLU A 124 -3.41 15.70 -1.76
CA GLU A 124 -4.03 14.50 -2.35
C GLU A 124 -5.54 14.45 -2.09
N TYR A 125 -6.00 14.86 -0.90
CA TYR A 125 -7.42 15.01 -0.61
C TYR A 125 -8.09 16.01 -1.56
N ASP A 126 -7.50 17.21 -1.71
CA ASP A 126 -8.04 18.27 -2.58
C ASP A 126 -8.06 17.82 -4.05
N ASN A 127 -7.02 17.11 -4.50
CA ASN A 127 -6.95 16.51 -5.83
C ASN A 127 -8.02 15.43 -6.04
N ALA A 128 -8.20 14.53 -5.06
CA ALA A 128 -9.23 13.50 -5.12
C ALA A 128 -10.64 14.12 -5.15
N LYS A 129 -10.89 15.15 -4.33
CA LYS A 129 -12.16 15.88 -4.29
C LYS A 129 -12.44 16.60 -5.61
N ALA A 130 -11.43 17.29 -6.16
CA ALA A 130 -11.56 17.97 -7.45
C ALA A 130 -11.84 16.98 -8.60
N LYS A 131 -11.19 15.81 -8.60
CA LYS A 131 -11.43 14.74 -9.60
C LYS A 131 -12.81 14.11 -9.45
N ALA A 132 -13.31 13.95 -8.23
CA ALA A 132 -14.62 13.39 -7.99
C ALA A 132 -15.74 14.30 -8.52
N GLY A 133 -15.54 15.62 -8.53
CA GLY A 133 -16.54 16.60 -8.93
C GLY A 133 -17.59 16.83 -7.85
N ASP A 134 -18.67 17.55 -8.22
CA ASP A 134 -19.70 17.96 -7.27
C ASP A 134 -20.96 17.08 -7.32
N GLU A 135 -21.05 16.16 -8.28
CA GLU A 135 -22.26 15.39 -8.56
C GLU A 135 -21.96 13.91 -8.79
N GLU A 136 -22.89 13.07 -8.35
CA GLU A 136 -23.00 11.65 -8.70
C GLU A 136 -24.14 11.46 -9.68
N TYR A 137 -23.97 10.52 -10.59
CA TYR A 137 -24.89 10.22 -11.68
C TYR A 137 -25.37 8.78 -11.54
N ARG A 138 -26.69 8.58 -11.60
CA ARG A 138 -27.25 7.24 -11.76
C ARG A 138 -27.57 7.03 -13.21
N ALA A 139 -26.92 6.05 -13.82
CA ALA A 139 -27.05 5.81 -15.26
C ALA A 139 -27.34 4.34 -15.57
N ARG A 140 -27.98 4.14 -16.70
CA ARG A 140 -28.08 2.83 -17.36
C ARG A 140 -27.38 2.88 -18.69
N HIS A 141 -26.82 1.75 -19.12
CA HIS A 141 -26.27 1.65 -20.45
C HIS A 141 -26.52 0.30 -21.13
N ILE A 142 -26.41 0.31 -22.47
CA ILE A 142 -26.38 -0.88 -23.29
C ILE A 142 -25.09 -0.85 -24.08
N LEU A 143 -24.27 -1.89 -23.96
CA LEU A 143 -23.03 -2.06 -24.70
C LEU A 143 -23.23 -3.07 -25.82
N VAL A 144 -22.88 -2.67 -27.03
CA VAL A 144 -22.97 -3.53 -28.23
C VAL A 144 -21.69 -3.43 -29.08
N ASN A 145 -21.50 -4.37 -30.01
CA ASN A 145 -20.28 -4.44 -30.82
C ASN A 145 -20.28 -3.51 -32.02
N SER A 146 -21.44 -3.04 -32.49
CA SER A 146 -21.53 -2.25 -33.72
C SER A 146 -22.30 -0.95 -33.50
N GLU A 147 -21.85 0.09 -34.21
CA GLU A 147 -22.51 1.38 -34.23
C GLU A 147 -23.95 1.27 -34.76
N LYS A 148 -24.16 0.42 -35.78
CA LYS A 148 -25.48 0.20 -36.37
C LYS A 148 -26.47 -0.32 -35.34
N GLU A 149 -26.09 -1.33 -34.57
CA GLU A 149 -26.95 -1.89 -33.53
C GLU A 149 -27.27 -0.83 -32.45
N ALA A 150 -26.28 -0.04 -32.02
CA ALA A 150 -26.52 1.03 -31.08
C ALA A 150 -27.48 2.11 -31.63
N ARG A 151 -27.37 2.49 -32.91
CA ARG A 151 -28.30 3.41 -33.56
C ARG A 151 -29.73 2.84 -33.62
N ASP A 152 -29.86 1.56 -33.94
CA ASP A 152 -31.17 0.87 -34.00
C ASP A 152 -31.82 0.84 -32.58
N LEU A 153 -31.03 0.65 -31.54
CA LEU A 153 -31.52 0.69 -30.15
C LEU A 153 -31.92 2.11 -29.72
N ILE A 154 -31.14 3.14 -30.07
CA ILE A 154 -31.51 4.54 -29.83
C ILE A 154 -32.82 4.87 -30.52
N ALA A 155 -32.99 4.48 -31.78
CA ALA A 155 -34.22 4.72 -32.52
C ALA A 155 -35.46 4.08 -31.86
N LYS A 156 -35.33 2.86 -31.31
CA LYS A 156 -36.41 2.18 -30.54
C LYS A 156 -36.73 2.90 -29.25
N LEU A 157 -35.70 3.41 -28.54
CA LEU A 157 -35.85 4.09 -27.26
C LEU A 157 -36.42 5.50 -27.37
N THR A 158 -36.24 6.15 -28.54
CA THR A 158 -36.68 7.53 -28.80
C THR A 158 -37.97 7.59 -29.63
N ALA A 159 -38.45 6.45 -30.14
CA ALA A 159 -39.70 6.37 -30.90
C ALA A 159 -40.93 6.82 -30.10
N ARG A 160 -42.02 7.16 -30.79
CA ARG A 160 -43.29 7.60 -30.16
C ARG A 160 -43.85 6.56 -29.17
N LYS A 161 -43.71 5.25 -29.45
CA LYS A 161 -43.92 4.15 -28.50
C LYS A 161 -42.53 3.71 -28.04
N LYS A 162 -42.05 4.27 -26.92
CA LYS A 162 -40.72 3.98 -26.37
C LYS A 162 -40.62 2.52 -25.93
N ALA A 163 -39.61 1.85 -26.42
CA ALA A 163 -39.25 0.54 -25.91
C ALA A 163 -38.71 0.64 -24.47
N ASN A 164 -38.82 -0.44 -23.69
CA ASN A 164 -38.30 -0.50 -22.37
C ASN A 164 -36.75 -0.64 -22.40
N PHE A 165 -36.04 0.29 -21.79
CA PHE A 165 -34.58 0.30 -21.75
C PHE A 165 -34.03 -0.95 -21.11
N GLU A 166 -34.60 -1.38 -19.99
CA GLU A 166 -34.15 -2.52 -19.22
C GLU A 166 -34.30 -3.83 -19.99
N GLU A 167 -35.40 -4.01 -20.70
CA GLU A 167 -35.61 -5.17 -21.58
C GLU A 167 -34.61 -5.21 -22.73
N LEU A 168 -34.34 -4.04 -23.34
CA LEU A 168 -33.35 -3.95 -24.40
C LEU A 168 -31.93 -4.21 -23.88
N ALA A 169 -31.60 -3.72 -22.69
CA ALA A 169 -30.33 -4.00 -22.05
C ALA A 169 -30.15 -5.50 -21.77
N LYS A 170 -31.15 -6.15 -21.16
CA LYS A 170 -31.12 -7.60 -20.91
C LYS A 170 -30.96 -8.43 -22.20
N LYS A 171 -31.55 -7.97 -23.29
CA LYS A 171 -31.56 -8.70 -24.55
C LYS A 171 -30.30 -8.47 -25.40
N HIS A 172 -29.75 -7.26 -25.40
CA HIS A 172 -28.75 -6.83 -26.37
C HIS A 172 -27.39 -6.47 -25.72
N SER A 173 -27.38 -6.05 -24.46
CA SER A 173 -26.14 -5.59 -23.84
C SER A 173 -25.17 -6.74 -23.61
N LYS A 174 -23.90 -6.47 -23.89
CA LYS A 174 -22.76 -7.37 -23.61
C LYS A 174 -22.04 -7.04 -22.31
N ASP A 175 -22.50 -5.99 -21.64
CA ASP A 175 -21.95 -5.60 -20.34
C ASP A 175 -22.50 -6.48 -19.21
N THR A 176 -21.75 -6.63 -18.14
CA THR A 176 -22.15 -7.42 -16.97
C THR A 176 -23.40 -6.89 -16.28
N SER A 177 -23.70 -5.59 -16.41
CA SER A 177 -24.93 -4.97 -15.93
C SER A 177 -26.19 -5.35 -16.72
N ALA A 178 -26.07 -6.06 -17.85
CA ALA A 178 -27.20 -6.47 -18.70
C ALA A 178 -28.32 -7.15 -17.92
N GLY A 179 -27.96 -8.12 -17.02
CA GLY A 179 -28.92 -8.84 -16.19
C GLY A 179 -29.74 -7.94 -15.26
N ASN A 180 -29.18 -6.79 -14.86
CA ASN A 180 -29.82 -5.75 -14.07
C ASN A 180 -30.39 -4.60 -14.93
N GLY A 181 -30.71 -4.88 -16.21
CA GLY A 181 -31.26 -3.88 -17.12
C GLY A 181 -30.31 -2.73 -17.44
N GLY A 182 -29.00 -2.99 -17.40
CA GLY A 182 -27.95 -2.01 -17.67
C GLY A 182 -27.67 -1.01 -16.55
N ASP A 183 -28.23 -1.19 -15.36
CA ASP A 183 -28.08 -0.26 -14.22
C ASP A 183 -26.64 -0.29 -13.67
N LEU A 184 -25.98 0.86 -13.68
CA LEU A 184 -24.64 1.07 -13.12
C LEU A 184 -24.66 1.55 -11.65
N GLY A 185 -25.87 1.84 -11.12
CA GLY A 185 -26.00 2.50 -9.83
C GLY A 185 -25.52 3.96 -9.89
N TRP A 186 -25.12 4.46 -8.72
CA TRP A 186 -24.51 5.78 -8.59
C TRP A 186 -23.02 5.71 -8.95
N VAL A 187 -22.62 6.52 -9.92
CA VAL A 187 -21.24 6.55 -10.42
C VAL A 187 -20.71 7.98 -10.48
N LEU A 188 -19.41 8.11 -10.32
CA LEU A 188 -18.70 9.36 -10.53
C LEU A 188 -18.15 9.39 -11.96
N PRO A 189 -18.18 10.54 -12.67
CA PRO A 189 -17.58 10.67 -14.00
C PRO A 189 -16.12 10.22 -14.03
N ALA A 190 -15.36 10.51 -12.96
CA ALA A 190 -13.96 10.15 -12.85
C ALA A 190 -13.68 8.62 -12.86
N ASN A 191 -14.68 7.80 -12.56
CA ASN A 191 -14.56 6.33 -12.55
C ASN A 191 -14.92 5.68 -13.89
N LEU A 192 -15.28 6.48 -14.87
CA LEU A 192 -15.72 6.03 -16.20
C LEU A 192 -14.67 6.39 -17.25
N VAL A 193 -14.73 5.70 -18.41
CA VAL A 193 -13.91 6.12 -19.54
C VAL A 193 -14.37 7.49 -20.05
N PRO A 194 -13.44 8.36 -20.49
CA PRO A 194 -13.74 9.77 -20.76
C PRO A 194 -14.92 10.01 -21.70
N GLU A 195 -15.01 9.22 -22.76
CA GLU A 195 -16.07 9.36 -23.79
C GLU A 195 -17.45 9.06 -23.21
N PHE A 196 -17.53 8.04 -22.35
CA PHE A 196 -18.76 7.68 -21.65
C PHE A 196 -19.16 8.76 -20.63
N ALA A 197 -18.19 9.20 -19.81
CA ALA A 197 -18.41 10.23 -18.80
C ALA A 197 -18.92 11.54 -19.42
N GLN A 198 -18.26 11.99 -20.48
CA GLN A 198 -18.65 13.22 -21.20
C GLN A 198 -20.07 13.12 -21.76
N ALA A 199 -20.41 11.99 -22.37
CA ALA A 199 -21.75 11.78 -22.91
C ALA A 199 -22.80 11.74 -21.80
N MET A 200 -22.52 11.05 -20.67
CA MET A 200 -23.44 10.92 -19.54
C MET A 200 -23.73 12.26 -18.86
N VAL A 201 -22.71 13.05 -18.59
CA VAL A 201 -22.82 14.37 -17.92
C VAL A 201 -23.63 15.36 -18.77
N GLY A 202 -23.60 15.23 -20.09
CA GLY A 202 -24.38 16.07 -21.02
C GLY A 202 -25.89 15.73 -21.11
N LEU A 203 -26.34 14.64 -20.45
CA LEU A 203 -27.73 14.21 -20.50
C LEU A 203 -28.57 14.88 -19.41
N LYS A 204 -29.85 15.08 -19.69
CA LYS A 204 -30.85 15.43 -18.68
C LYS A 204 -31.46 14.15 -18.08
N LYS A 205 -32.04 14.25 -16.90
CA LYS A 205 -32.77 13.14 -16.25
C LYS A 205 -33.78 12.51 -17.22
N GLY A 206 -33.67 11.19 -17.41
CA GLY A 206 -34.50 10.39 -18.31
C GLY A 206 -34.09 10.46 -19.78
N GLU A 207 -33.09 11.23 -20.15
CA GLU A 207 -32.61 11.36 -21.53
C GLU A 207 -31.68 10.19 -21.89
N VAL A 208 -31.81 9.75 -23.14
CA VAL A 208 -30.95 8.76 -23.80
C VAL A 208 -30.00 9.48 -24.75
N THR A 209 -28.77 9.02 -24.89
CA THR A 209 -27.80 9.55 -25.87
C THR A 209 -28.42 9.58 -27.28
N LYS A 210 -28.26 10.70 -27.97
CA LYS A 210 -28.79 10.88 -29.36
C LYS A 210 -27.96 10.12 -30.37
N ASN A 211 -26.68 9.93 -30.09
CA ASN A 211 -25.74 9.18 -30.92
C ASN A 211 -25.08 8.09 -30.10
N PRO A 212 -24.69 6.97 -30.73
CA PRO A 212 -23.86 5.97 -30.08
C PRO A 212 -22.57 6.56 -29.57
N VAL A 213 -22.12 6.13 -28.36
CA VAL A 213 -20.87 6.56 -27.75
C VAL A 213 -19.85 5.46 -27.95
N GLN A 214 -18.79 5.74 -28.69
CA GLN A 214 -17.72 4.78 -28.93
C GLN A 214 -16.70 4.84 -27.80
N THR A 215 -16.30 3.67 -27.30
CA THR A 215 -15.19 3.51 -26.34
C THR A 215 -14.33 2.31 -26.77
N ARG A 216 -13.26 2.05 -26.05
CA ARG A 216 -12.43 0.83 -26.26
C ARG A 216 -13.20 -0.49 -26.03
N PHE A 217 -14.34 -0.46 -25.38
CA PHE A 217 -15.17 -1.64 -25.09
C PHE A 217 -16.22 -1.92 -26.16
N GLY A 218 -16.54 -0.95 -27.01
CA GLY A 218 -17.58 -1.02 -28.01
C GLY A 218 -18.42 0.24 -28.09
N TRP A 219 -19.69 0.07 -28.44
CA TRP A 219 -20.67 1.15 -28.66
C TRP A 219 -21.70 1.16 -27.54
N HIS A 220 -21.86 2.29 -26.88
CA HIS A 220 -22.76 2.48 -25.77
C HIS A 220 -23.97 3.31 -26.14
N VAL A 221 -25.12 2.89 -25.61
CA VAL A 221 -26.34 3.69 -25.51
C VAL A 221 -26.53 3.98 -24.02
N ILE A 222 -26.57 5.25 -23.62
CA ILE A 222 -26.57 5.66 -22.22
C ILE A 222 -27.87 6.37 -21.90
N ARG A 223 -28.52 6.07 -20.77
CA ARG A 223 -29.63 6.81 -20.20
C ARG A 223 -29.24 7.34 -18.83
N LEU A 224 -29.44 8.64 -18.60
CA LEU A 224 -29.31 9.24 -17.29
C LEU A 224 -30.61 9.05 -16.51
N GLU A 225 -30.53 8.38 -15.36
CA GLU A 225 -31.68 8.18 -14.48
C GLU A 225 -31.86 9.33 -13.52
N GLU A 226 -30.78 9.75 -12.88
CA GLU A 226 -30.79 10.76 -11.84
C GLU A 226 -29.40 11.36 -11.60
N THR A 227 -29.39 12.60 -11.08
CA THR A 227 -28.18 13.28 -10.60
C THR A 227 -28.41 13.68 -9.16
N ARG A 228 -27.38 13.60 -8.33
CA ARG A 228 -27.43 14.14 -6.98
C ARG A 228 -26.10 14.79 -6.63
N LYS A 229 -26.13 15.70 -5.66
CA LYS A 229 -24.91 16.30 -5.11
C LYS A 229 -24.06 15.23 -4.46
N LEU A 230 -22.77 15.22 -4.79
CA LEU A 230 -21.79 14.35 -4.13
C LEU A 230 -21.57 14.79 -2.70
N ASP A 231 -21.79 13.87 -1.75
CA ASP A 231 -21.35 14.03 -0.37
C ASP A 231 -19.93 13.48 -0.22
N PHE A 232 -18.95 14.30 -0.65
CA PHE A 232 -17.55 13.91 -0.54
C PHE A 232 -17.13 13.94 0.93
N PRO A 233 -16.52 12.86 1.46
CA PRO A 233 -16.17 12.77 2.87
C PRO A 233 -15.23 13.90 3.31
N ASP A 234 -15.47 14.44 4.51
CA ASP A 234 -14.60 15.43 5.12
C ASP A 234 -13.16 14.91 5.27
N TYR A 235 -12.21 15.83 5.21
CA TYR A 235 -10.78 15.51 5.32
C TYR A 235 -10.46 14.64 6.53
N ASP A 236 -10.95 15.01 7.71
CA ASP A 236 -10.68 14.30 8.95
C ASP A 236 -11.20 12.85 8.98
N LYS A 237 -12.23 12.54 8.17
CA LYS A 237 -12.78 11.17 8.07
C LYS A 237 -11.92 10.24 7.21
N ILE A 238 -11.13 10.79 6.28
CA ILE A 238 -10.40 9.97 5.31
C ILE A 238 -8.89 10.25 5.27
N LYS A 239 -8.38 11.21 6.02
CA LYS A 239 -6.94 11.57 6.04
C LYS A 239 -6.02 10.39 6.33
N ASP A 240 -6.39 9.53 7.29
CA ASP A 240 -5.56 8.37 7.65
C ASP A 240 -5.51 7.34 6.52
N ARG A 241 -6.61 7.18 5.77
CA ARG A 241 -6.65 6.32 4.58
C ARG A 241 -5.78 6.89 3.47
N ILE A 242 -5.84 8.20 3.23
CA ILE A 242 -4.99 8.88 2.25
C ILE A 242 -3.52 8.76 2.65
N ALA A 243 -3.20 9.01 3.93
CA ALA A 243 -1.85 8.87 4.45
C ALA A 243 -1.31 7.46 4.25
N SER A 244 -2.10 6.43 4.58
CA SER A 244 -1.74 5.03 4.37
C SER A 244 -1.50 4.71 2.89
N GLN A 245 -2.33 5.23 2.00
CA GLN A 245 -2.16 5.04 0.55
C GLN A 245 -0.87 5.69 0.03
N LEU A 246 -0.60 6.93 0.43
CA LEU A 246 0.63 7.64 0.07
C LEU A 246 1.87 6.93 0.63
N GLN A 247 1.80 6.44 1.86
CA GLN A 247 2.87 5.66 2.47
C GLN A 247 3.15 4.37 1.69
N GLN A 248 2.10 3.65 1.25
CA GLN A 248 2.26 2.47 0.40
C GLN A 248 2.90 2.82 -0.96
N GLN A 249 2.58 3.97 -1.53
CA GLN A 249 3.22 4.44 -2.76
C GLN A 249 4.71 4.73 -2.56
N GLU A 250 5.10 5.35 -1.44
CA GLU A 250 6.51 5.59 -1.10
C GLU A 250 7.28 4.27 -0.89
N ILE A 251 6.68 3.30 -0.19
CA ILE A 251 7.25 1.95 -0.07
C ILE A 251 7.44 1.30 -1.44
N GLY A 252 6.44 1.43 -2.33
CA GLY A 252 6.52 0.92 -3.69
C GLY A 252 7.67 1.55 -4.51
N LYS A 253 7.93 2.84 -4.32
CA LYS A 253 9.08 3.53 -4.94
C LYS A 253 10.40 2.96 -4.45
N LEU A 254 10.57 2.82 -3.14
CA LEU A 254 11.78 2.22 -2.53
C LEU A 254 12.03 0.81 -3.09
N VAL A 255 11.00 -0.05 -3.07
CA VAL A 255 11.13 -1.43 -3.55
C VAL A 255 11.51 -1.45 -5.05
N LYS A 256 10.90 -0.59 -5.87
CA LYS A 256 11.22 -0.48 -7.29
C LYS A 256 12.66 -0.01 -7.53
N GLU A 257 13.14 0.95 -6.74
CA GLU A 257 14.52 1.43 -6.80
C GLU A 257 15.50 0.31 -6.45
N LEU A 258 15.28 -0.40 -5.33
CA LEU A 258 16.10 -1.53 -4.92
C LEU A 258 16.10 -2.65 -5.98
N ALA A 259 14.94 -2.97 -6.53
CA ALA A 259 14.80 -3.98 -7.57
C ALA A 259 15.52 -3.61 -8.87
N SER A 260 15.61 -2.32 -9.20
CA SER A 260 16.26 -1.85 -10.44
C SER A 260 17.78 -2.09 -10.45
N THR A 261 18.39 -2.21 -9.28
CA THR A 261 19.83 -2.46 -9.09
C THR A 261 20.14 -3.90 -8.71
N ALA A 262 19.12 -4.69 -8.38
CA ALA A 262 19.26 -6.08 -7.98
C ALA A 262 19.53 -6.99 -9.19
N LYS A 263 20.39 -7.98 -9.00
CA LYS A 263 20.51 -9.12 -9.93
C LYS A 263 19.63 -10.25 -9.40
N VAL A 264 18.61 -10.60 -10.14
CA VAL A 264 17.73 -11.73 -9.84
C VAL A 264 17.97 -12.77 -10.95
N GLU A 265 18.43 -13.95 -10.56
CA GLU A 265 18.72 -15.08 -11.45
C GLU A 265 17.67 -16.17 -11.27
#